data_b56c505bcac7422ecd34bc53fcbc2b81
#
_entry.id   b56c505bcac7422ecd34bc53fcbc2b81
#
_cell.length_a   1.000
_cell.length_b   1.000
_cell.length_c   1.000
_cell.angle_alpha   90.00
_cell.angle_beta   90.00
_cell.angle_gamma   90.00
#
_symmetry.space_group_name_H-M   'P 1'
#
loop_
_entity.id
_entity.type
_entity.pdbx_description
1 polymer ?
#
loop_
_entity_poly.entity_id
_entity_poly.type
_entity_poly.pdbx_seq_one_letter_code
_entity_poly.pdbx_strand_id
1 'polypeptide(L)'
;MTRPARVSHRSLASFGWLAALTLALAGCGGGGGADMLGFDDGYPKPTDYPIHGIDVSKYQGTIDWNAVASSGVKFAWIKATEGGDHVDERFQANWQGAKLAGIPHGAYHFMYWCRKPIEEATWFEENVPVEADALPPVLDVEPTPDSRTCRRRLEHDQTIADMKVVLDEMERHFGKRPIIYTNIEFYNAILAGGAFADYPIWVRSTKHNPAMRYSDRDWQFWQYQADGIVPGIDGEVDRNVFDGDQKQWRAFLDGANPTAQDVATSPAPAQPSTQAALSPPQPIGSANQTTPN
;
A
#
# COMPACT_ATOMS: atom_id res chain seq x y z
N MET A 1 78.95 18.40 18.43
CA MET A 1 79.68 19.44 17.71
C MET A 1 78.82 19.75 16.50
N THR A 2 78.22 20.81 16.25
CA THR A 2 78.44 22.24 16.44
C THR A 2 77.03 22.92 16.26
N ARG A 3 76.74 23.85 17.12
CA ARG A 3 75.69 24.87 17.04
C ARG A 3 76.12 25.98 16.05
N PRO A 4 75.37 27.08 15.95
CA PRO A 4 74.09 27.47 15.40
C PRO A 4 74.16 28.67 14.45
N ALA A 5 73.04 29.15 13.92
CA ALA A 5 72.97 30.55 13.50
C ALA A 5 71.55 31.13 13.70
N ARG A 6 71.50 32.16 14.50
CA ARG A 6 70.42 33.12 14.71
C ARG A 6 70.46 34.20 13.61
N VAL A 7 69.31 34.92 13.56
CA VAL A 7 69.15 36.35 13.21
C VAL A 7 67.92 36.50 12.32
N SER A 8 66.99 37.43 12.42
CA SER A 8 66.66 38.53 13.33
C SER A 8 65.33 39.08 12.93
N HIS A 9 64.68 39.71 13.90
CA HIS A 9 63.46 40.46 13.79
C HIS A 9 63.43 41.53 12.69
N ARG A 10 62.26 41.74 12.05
CA ARG A 10 61.75 43.07 11.75
C ARG A 10 60.24 43.10 11.83
N SER A 11 59.77 43.82 12.82
CA SER A 11 58.43 44.34 12.94
C SER A 11 58.15 45.39 11.88
N LEU A 12 56.99 45.38 11.29
CA LEU A 12 56.30 46.57 10.74
C LEU A 12 54.82 46.44 10.96
N ALA A 13 54.35 47.32 11.79
CA ALA A 13 52.93 47.60 12.02
C ALA A 13 52.40 48.38 10.80
N SER A 14 51.15 48.17 10.46
CA SER A 14 50.28 49.27 10.08
C SER A 14 48.90 48.82 9.61
N PHE A 15 47.92 49.41 10.28
CA PHE A 15 46.64 49.90 9.78
C PHE A 15 45.58 48.90 9.35
N GLY A 16 44.55 48.94 10.18
CA GLY A 16 43.23 48.39 10.10
C GLY A 16 42.40 48.87 8.93
N TRP A 17 41.56 47.98 8.52
CA TRP A 17 40.26 48.30 7.95
C TRP A 17 39.24 47.30 8.55
N LEU A 18 38.39 47.83 9.41
CA LEU A 18 37.17 47.15 9.84
C LEU A 18 36.20 47.16 8.63
N ALA A 19 36.11 46.04 7.94
CA ALA A 19 34.97 45.78 7.09
C ALA A 19 33.97 44.97 7.91
N ALA A 20 32.91 45.66 8.33
CA ALA A 20 31.72 44.99 8.93
C ALA A 20 31.08 44.10 7.85
N LEU A 21 31.33 42.81 7.91
CA LEU A 21 30.62 41.81 7.11
C LEU A 21 29.31 41.49 7.82
N THR A 22 28.25 42.16 7.40
CA THR A 22 26.87 41.72 7.76
C THR A 22 26.62 40.36 7.15
N LEU A 23 26.75 39.30 7.96
CA LEU A 23 26.25 37.99 7.59
C LEU A 23 24.70 38.08 7.55
N ALA A 24 24.15 38.18 6.36
CA ALA A 24 22.79 37.84 6.10
C ALA A 24 22.67 36.32 6.33
N LEU A 25 22.09 35.90 7.44
CA LEU A 25 21.58 34.55 7.64
C LEU A 25 20.41 34.35 6.67
N ALA A 26 20.73 33.99 5.44
CA ALA A 26 19.77 33.33 4.59
C ALA A 26 19.53 31.96 5.21
N GLY A 27 18.43 31.82 5.93
CA GLY A 27 17.93 30.55 6.38
C GLY A 27 17.61 29.69 5.15
N CYS A 28 18.56 28.85 4.75
CA CYS A 28 18.27 27.72 3.89
C CYS A 28 17.44 26.73 4.71
N GLY A 29 16.14 26.89 4.67
CA GLY A 29 15.22 25.80 4.91
C GLY A 29 15.43 24.80 3.79
N GLY A 30 16.40 23.88 3.98
CA GLY A 30 16.60 22.74 3.12
C GLY A 30 15.52 21.70 3.39
N GLY A 31 14.32 21.95 2.90
CA GLY A 31 13.40 20.88 2.59
C GLY A 31 13.95 20.23 1.33
N GLY A 32 14.52 19.03 1.45
CA GLY A 32 14.84 18.19 0.31
C GLY A 32 13.55 17.84 -0.42
N GLY A 33 13.09 18.75 -1.26
CA GLY A 33 12.09 18.46 -2.28
C GLY A 33 12.80 17.65 -3.35
N ALA A 34 12.73 16.34 -3.27
CA ALA A 34 12.96 15.52 -4.42
C ALA A 34 12.07 16.05 -5.54
N ASP A 35 12.66 16.24 -6.70
CA ASP A 35 12.07 16.85 -7.88
C ASP A 35 10.71 16.21 -8.21
N MET A 36 9.65 16.85 -7.77
CA MET A 36 8.29 16.60 -8.23
C MET A 36 8.05 17.22 -9.62
N LEU A 37 9.12 17.28 -10.39
CA LEU A 37 9.18 17.93 -11.70
C LEU A 37 8.38 17.22 -12.79
N GLY A 38 7.67 16.13 -12.47
CA GLY A 38 6.85 15.40 -13.44
C GLY A 38 5.35 15.72 -13.40
N PHE A 39 4.87 16.42 -12.38
CA PHE A 39 3.43 16.63 -12.15
C PHE A 39 2.98 18.05 -12.56
N ASP A 40 3.40 18.53 -13.74
CA ASP A 40 2.96 19.81 -14.27
C ASP A 40 1.90 19.61 -15.38
N ASP A 41 0.88 18.84 -15.06
CA ASP A 41 -0.18 18.40 -15.94
C ASP A 41 -1.53 19.11 -15.72
N GLY A 42 -1.54 20.16 -14.87
CA GLY A 42 -2.74 20.94 -14.54
C GLY A 42 -3.64 20.28 -13.48
N TYR A 43 -3.24 19.15 -12.93
CA TYR A 43 -3.91 18.48 -11.82
C TYR A 43 -3.20 18.73 -10.48
N PRO A 44 -3.86 18.45 -9.33
CA PRO A 44 -3.21 18.54 -8.03
C PRO A 44 -1.93 17.69 -7.96
N LYS A 45 -0.87 18.26 -7.39
CA LYS A 45 0.41 17.59 -7.18
C LYS A 45 0.39 16.81 -5.86
N PRO A 46 1.26 15.82 -5.66
CA PRO A 46 1.34 15.12 -4.37
C PRO A 46 1.49 16.06 -3.17
N THR A 47 2.15 17.20 -3.33
CA THR A 47 2.32 18.23 -2.28
C THR A 47 1.03 18.94 -1.88
N ASP A 48 -0.02 18.85 -2.68
CA ASP A 48 -1.30 19.50 -2.39
C ASP A 48 -2.18 18.65 -1.45
N TYR A 49 -1.79 17.39 -1.21
CA TYR A 49 -2.47 16.49 -0.31
C TYR A 49 -1.81 16.50 1.08
N PRO A 50 -2.58 16.68 2.16
CA PRO A 50 -2.01 16.83 3.51
C PRO A 50 -1.62 15.53 4.21
N ILE A 51 -2.05 14.38 3.68
CA ILE A 51 -1.87 13.07 4.33
C ILE A 51 -0.90 12.23 3.51
N HIS A 52 0.35 12.17 3.98
CA HIS A 52 1.41 11.40 3.35
C HIS A 52 1.69 10.12 4.10
N GLY A 53 1.95 9.05 3.37
CA GLY A 53 2.36 7.75 3.89
C GLY A 53 3.52 7.16 3.11
N ILE A 54 3.87 5.96 3.51
CA ILE A 54 4.88 5.11 2.86
C ILE A 54 4.35 3.70 2.69
N ASP A 55 4.95 2.95 1.77
CA ASP A 55 4.86 1.51 1.81
C ASP A 55 6.24 0.88 1.84
N VAL A 56 6.35 -0.22 2.58
CA VAL A 56 7.65 -0.83 2.92
C VAL A 56 7.58 -2.35 2.87
N SER A 57 8.74 -2.94 2.64
CA SER A 57 8.98 -4.38 2.67
C SER A 57 10.35 -4.67 3.27
N LYS A 58 10.86 -5.86 3.10
CA LYS A 58 12.22 -6.22 3.48
C LYS A 58 13.32 -5.36 2.82
N TYR A 59 13.01 -4.75 1.69
CA TYR A 59 13.98 -3.95 0.92
C TYR A 59 14.42 -2.67 1.63
N GLN A 60 13.61 -2.13 2.53
CA GLN A 60 13.96 -0.98 3.37
C GLN A 60 14.82 -1.36 4.58
N GLY A 61 15.10 -2.66 4.78
CA GLY A 61 15.99 -3.12 5.84
C GLY A 61 15.47 -2.86 7.25
N THR A 62 16.33 -2.30 8.10
CA THR A 62 15.94 -1.90 9.46
C THR A 62 15.47 -0.46 9.47
N ILE A 63 14.27 -0.22 9.97
CA ILE A 63 13.63 1.09 9.99
C ILE A 63 13.59 1.64 11.42
N ASP A 64 14.02 2.90 11.60
CA ASP A 64 13.75 3.68 12.81
C ASP A 64 12.36 4.33 12.70
N TRP A 65 11.36 3.61 13.19
CA TRP A 65 9.97 4.05 13.12
C TRP A 65 9.67 5.33 13.92
N ASN A 66 10.47 5.64 14.94
CA ASN A 66 10.33 6.92 15.68
C ASN A 66 10.78 8.10 14.82
N ALA A 67 11.87 7.93 14.07
CA ALA A 67 12.32 8.94 13.12
C ALA A 67 11.31 9.08 11.97
N VAL A 68 10.74 7.98 11.46
CA VAL A 68 9.67 7.98 10.44
C VAL A 68 8.45 8.76 10.94
N ALA A 69 7.96 8.49 12.14
CA ALA A 69 6.83 9.21 12.74
C ALA A 69 7.12 10.71 12.89
N SER A 70 8.34 11.05 13.34
CA SER A 70 8.80 12.43 13.51
C SER A 70 8.94 13.19 12.19
N SER A 71 9.11 12.48 11.07
CA SER A 71 9.22 13.08 9.72
C SER A 71 7.87 13.53 9.15
N GLY A 72 6.76 13.20 9.81
CA GLY A 72 5.42 13.60 9.40
C GLY A 72 4.65 12.56 8.61
N VAL A 73 5.18 11.34 8.45
CA VAL A 73 4.47 10.19 7.87
C VAL A 73 3.21 9.90 8.69
N LYS A 74 2.06 9.77 8.02
CA LYS A 74 0.74 9.61 8.62
C LYS A 74 0.19 8.19 8.55
N PHE A 75 0.72 7.35 7.66
CA PHE A 75 0.34 5.94 7.55
C PHE A 75 1.45 5.12 6.88
N ALA A 76 1.39 3.81 7.07
CA ALA A 76 2.29 2.87 6.42
C ALA A 76 1.56 1.61 5.95
N TRP A 77 1.83 1.17 4.73
CA TRP A 77 1.50 -0.15 4.25
C TRP A 77 2.74 -1.04 4.35
N ILE A 78 2.58 -2.26 4.87
CA ILE A 78 3.70 -3.15 5.16
C ILE A 78 3.49 -4.47 4.44
N LYS A 79 4.44 -4.88 3.60
CA LYS A 79 4.39 -6.18 2.94
C LYS A 79 4.36 -7.28 3.99
N ALA A 80 3.34 -8.13 3.94
CA ALA A 80 3.21 -9.27 4.83
C ALA A 80 3.59 -10.56 4.11
N THR A 81 2.93 -10.82 2.98
CA THR A 81 3.06 -12.09 2.28
C THR A 81 3.08 -11.90 0.77
N GLU A 82 3.55 -12.94 0.09
CA GLU A 82 3.57 -13.05 -1.37
C GLU A 82 3.25 -14.50 -1.75
N GLY A 83 2.30 -14.70 -2.66
CA GLY A 83 1.86 -16.04 -3.03
C GLY A 83 1.35 -16.85 -1.84
N GLY A 84 1.42 -18.17 -1.90
CA GLY A 84 0.90 -19.05 -0.85
C GLY A 84 1.96 -19.60 0.11
N ASP A 85 3.19 -19.09 0.11
CA ASP A 85 4.30 -19.70 0.85
C ASP A 85 5.44 -18.74 1.24
N HIS A 86 5.34 -17.45 0.95
CA HIS A 86 6.37 -16.48 1.31
C HIS A 86 5.85 -15.45 2.29
N VAL A 87 6.55 -15.26 3.42
CA VAL A 87 6.35 -14.16 4.38
C VAL A 87 7.50 -13.19 4.21
N ASP A 88 7.20 -11.89 4.18
CA ASP A 88 8.25 -10.87 4.17
C ASP A 88 9.06 -10.92 5.47
N GLU A 89 10.38 -11.00 5.33
CA GLU A 89 11.31 -11.23 6.44
C GLU A 89 11.29 -10.09 7.47
N ARG A 90 10.82 -8.91 7.10
CA ARG A 90 10.74 -7.72 7.95
C ARG A 90 9.32 -7.43 8.43
N PHE A 91 8.32 -8.19 7.99
CA PHE A 91 6.92 -7.90 8.30
C PHE A 91 6.69 -7.69 9.80
N GLN A 92 7.03 -8.66 10.63
CA GLN A 92 6.80 -8.58 12.07
C GLN A 92 7.52 -7.40 12.73
N ALA A 93 8.76 -7.14 12.32
CA ALA A 93 9.54 -6.03 12.85
C ALA A 93 8.94 -4.68 12.44
N ASN A 94 8.51 -4.55 11.19
CA ASN A 94 7.90 -3.33 10.66
C ASN A 94 6.51 -3.10 11.27
N TRP A 95 5.69 -4.15 11.39
CA TRP A 95 4.37 -4.09 12.02
C TRP A 95 4.45 -3.58 13.47
N GLN A 96 5.30 -4.21 14.28
CA GLN A 96 5.48 -3.80 15.66
C GLN A 96 6.12 -2.41 15.79
N GLY A 97 7.07 -2.09 14.92
CA GLY A 97 7.74 -0.79 14.90
C GLY A 97 6.77 0.35 14.58
N ALA A 98 5.95 0.23 13.54
CA ALA A 98 4.93 1.20 13.17
C ALA A 98 3.90 1.38 14.30
N LYS A 99 3.44 0.26 14.88
CA LYS A 99 2.50 0.26 16.00
C LYS A 99 3.05 1.01 17.22
N LEU A 100 4.26 0.70 17.63
CA LEU A 100 4.91 1.36 18.79
C LEU A 100 5.17 2.84 18.54
N ALA A 101 5.44 3.24 17.31
CA ALA A 101 5.60 4.63 16.90
C ALA A 101 4.27 5.38 16.73
N GLY A 102 3.12 4.71 16.88
CA GLY A 102 1.80 5.29 16.75
C GLY A 102 1.43 5.67 15.32
N ILE A 103 2.04 5.03 14.31
CA ILE A 103 1.71 5.22 12.90
C ILE A 103 0.57 4.27 12.53
N PRO A 104 -0.59 4.77 12.07
CA PRO A 104 -1.62 3.94 11.45
C PRO A 104 -1.00 3.06 10.36
N HIS A 105 -1.19 1.75 10.45
CA HIS A 105 -0.53 0.81 9.56
C HIS A 105 -1.44 -0.34 9.16
N GLY A 106 -1.16 -0.91 7.99
CA GLY A 106 -1.86 -2.06 7.45
C GLY A 106 -0.91 -2.99 6.71
N ALA A 107 -1.40 -4.19 6.42
CA ALA A 107 -0.64 -5.20 5.70
C ALA A 107 -1.08 -5.30 4.24
N TYR A 108 -0.14 -5.59 3.35
CA TYR A 108 -0.47 -5.97 1.98
C TYR A 108 0.03 -7.36 1.61
N HIS A 109 -0.75 -8.01 0.75
CA HIS A 109 -0.45 -9.29 0.11
C HIS A 109 -0.15 -9.07 -1.36
N PHE A 110 1.03 -9.50 -1.82
CA PHE A 110 1.37 -9.48 -3.24
C PHE A 110 0.85 -10.76 -3.91
N MET A 111 -0.14 -10.61 -4.79
CA MET A 111 -0.79 -11.73 -5.44
C MET A 111 0.11 -12.40 -6.48
N TYR A 112 0.18 -13.72 -6.44
CA TYR A 112 1.03 -14.52 -7.31
C TYR A 112 0.21 -15.46 -8.20
N TRP A 113 -0.05 -15.10 -9.41
CA TRP A 113 -1.03 -15.66 -10.34
C TRP A 113 -0.89 -17.15 -10.67
N CYS A 114 0.12 -17.84 -10.17
CA CYS A 114 0.37 -19.27 -10.35
C CYS A 114 0.00 -20.11 -9.14
N ARG A 115 -0.61 -19.52 -8.12
CA ARG A 115 -1.14 -20.21 -6.95
C ARG A 115 -2.67 -20.25 -7.02
N LYS A 116 -3.26 -21.09 -6.19
CA LYS A 116 -4.71 -21.04 -6.02
C LYS A 116 -5.07 -19.83 -5.13
N PRO A 117 -6.06 -19.03 -5.52
CA PRO A 117 -6.39 -17.82 -4.77
C PRO A 117 -6.75 -18.10 -3.30
N ILE A 118 -7.41 -19.22 -3.03
CA ILE A 118 -7.74 -19.60 -1.63
C ILE A 118 -6.47 -19.92 -0.80
N GLU A 119 -5.41 -20.48 -1.41
CA GLU A 119 -4.16 -20.74 -0.72
C GLU A 119 -3.44 -19.44 -0.37
N GLU A 120 -3.51 -18.43 -1.25
CA GLU A 120 -2.95 -17.10 -1.01
C GLU A 120 -3.71 -16.35 0.08
N ALA A 121 -5.03 -16.37 0.04
CA ALA A 121 -5.88 -15.78 1.08
C ALA A 121 -5.59 -16.41 2.46
N THR A 122 -5.59 -17.74 2.53
CA THR A 122 -5.28 -18.46 3.78
C THR A 122 -3.89 -18.12 4.31
N TRP A 123 -2.89 -18.04 3.41
CA TRP A 123 -1.52 -17.70 3.80
C TRP A 123 -1.41 -16.29 4.37
N PHE A 124 -2.13 -15.32 3.79
CA PHE A 124 -2.20 -13.97 4.32
C PHE A 124 -2.90 -13.94 5.69
N GLU A 125 -4.05 -14.60 5.83
CA GLU A 125 -4.82 -14.70 7.06
C GLU A 125 -4.02 -15.30 8.24
N GLU A 126 -3.23 -16.34 7.96
CA GLU A 126 -2.41 -17.02 8.97
C GLU A 126 -1.22 -16.19 9.47
N ASN A 127 -0.75 -15.22 8.66
CA ASN A 127 0.47 -14.47 8.93
C ASN A 127 0.22 -13.02 9.36
N VAL A 128 -0.99 -12.49 9.21
CA VAL A 128 -1.33 -11.10 9.54
C VAL A 128 -2.23 -11.03 10.76
N PRO A 129 -1.87 -10.26 11.79
CA PRO A 129 -2.70 -10.09 12.97
C PRO A 129 -4.04 -9.40 12.63
N VAL A 130 -5.14 -9.89 13.20
CA VAL A 130 -6.43 -9.18 13.18
C VAL A 130 -6.43 -8.19 14.34
N GLU A 131 -6.27 -6.91 14.03
CA GLU A 131 -6.23 -5.83 15.00
C GLU A 131 -7.26 -4.75 14.64
N ALA A 132 -8.03 -4.29 15.61
CA ALA A 132 -9.10 -3.32 15.38
C ALA A 132 -8.57 -1.97 14.88
N ASP A 133 -7.39 -1.58 15.32
CA ASP A 133 -6.69 -0.33 14.97
C ASP A 133 -5.82 -0.43 13.69
N ALA A 134 -5.67 -1.61 13.10
CA ALA A 134 -4.99 -1.75 11.83
C ALA A 134 -5.81 -1.13 10.68
N LEU A 135 -5.14 -0.62 9.66
CA LEU A 135 -5.78 -0.21 8.41
C LEU A 135 -6.38 -1.42 7.68
N PRO A 136 -7.31 -1.23 6.73
CA PRO A 136 -7.83 -2.34 5.93
C PRO A 136 -6.72 -3.15 5.25
N PRO A 137 -6.88 -4.46 5.03
CA PRO A 137 -5.91 -5.25 4.29
C PRO A 137 -5.84 -4.79 2.83
N VAL A 138 -4.69 -4.97 2.20
CA VAL A 138 -4.48 -4.60 0.79
C VAL A 138 -4.17 -5.84 -0.03
N LEU A 139 -4.87 -5.99 -1.15
CA LEU A 139 -4.51 -6.93 -2.21
C LEU A 139 -3.72 -6.19 -3.29
N ASP A 140 -2.44 -6.50 -3.41
CA ASP A 140 -1.53 -5.95 -4.41
C ASP A 140 -1.57 -6.80 -5.67
N VAL A 141 -2.10 -6.23 -6.76
CA VAL A 141 -2.32 -6.89 -8.03
C VAL A 141 -1.57 -6.22 -9.17
N GLU A 142 -0.57 -6.93 -9.65
CA GLU A 142 0.30 -6.49 -10.74
C GLU A 142 0.57 -7.63 -11.72
N PRO A 143 0.93 -7.35 -12.99
CA PRO A 143 1.47 -8.40 -13.86
C PRO A 143 2.84 -8.84 -13.33
N THR A 144 3.14 -10.13 -13.47
CA THR A 144 4.44 -10.69 -13.06
C THR A 144 5.23 -11.25 -14.24
N PRO A 145 5.45 -10.49 -15.35
CA PRO A 145 6.05 -11.03 -16.58
C PRO A 145 7.50 -11.48 -16.38
N ASP A 146 8.22 -10.83 -15.49
CA ASP A 146 9.64 -11.10 -15.22
C ASP A 146 9.87 -12.13 -14.12
N SER A 147 8.79 -12.64 -13.52
CA SER A 147 8.90 -13.70 -12.52
C SER A 147 9.54 -14.95 -13.11
N ARG A 148 10.51 -15.49 -12.40
CA ARG A 148 11.16 -16.76 -12.83
C ARG A 148 10.28 -17.99 -12.57
N THR A 149 9.36 -17.89 -11.64
CA THR A 149 8.51 -18.99 -11.18
C THR A 149 7.06 -18.87 -11.63
N CYS A 150 6.60 -17.67 -11.99
CA CYS A 150 5.25 -17.43 -12.47
C CYS A 150 5.23 -16.42 -13.62
N ARG A 151 5.15 -16.93 -14.84
CA ARG A 151 5.04 -16.12 -16.08
C ARG A 151 3.69 -16.32 -16.75
N ARG A 152 2.64 -16.52 -15.95
CA ARG A 152 1.30 -16.73 -16.47
C ARG A 152 0.80 -15.48 -17.17
N ARG A 153 0.29 -15.63 -18.39
CA ARG A 153 -0.53 -14.60 -19.01
C ARG A 153 -1.86 -14.52 -18.26
N LEU A 154 -2.26 -13.31 -17.91
CA LEU A 154 -3.52 -13.07 -17.21
C LEU A 154 -4.67 -13.12 -18.22
N GLU A 155 -5.61 -13.99 -17.98
CA GLU A 155 -6.88 -14.03 -18.72
C GLU A 155 -7.92 -13.27 -17.88
N HIS A 156 -8.56 -12.28 -18.48
CA HIS A 156 -9.40 -11.30 -17.78
C HIS A 156 -10.40 -11.94 -16.80
N ASP A 157 -11.29 -12.79 -17.31
CA ASP A 157 -12.38 -13.33 -16.49
C ASP A 157 -11.87 -14.26 -15.37
N GLN A 158 -10.83 -15.04 -15.63
CA GLN A 158 -10.20 -15.88 -14.63
C GLN A 158 -9.49 -15.04 -13.57
N THR A 159 -8.83 -13.96 -13.97
CA THR A 159 -8.14 -13.04 -13.05
C THR A 159 -9.14 -12.36 -12.12
N ILE A 160 -10.26 -11.90 -12.66
CA ILE A 160 -11.38 -11.35 -11.85
C ILE A 160 -11.91 -12.38 -10.86
N ALA A 161 -12.13 -13.62 -11.30
CA ALA A 161 -12.60 -14.69 -10.43
C ALA A 161 -11.59 -15.02 -9.31
N ASP A 162 -10.30 -15.07 -9.65
CA ASP A 162 -9.22 -15.32 -8.69
C ASP A 162 -9.13 -14.19 -7.64
N MET A 163 -9.15 -12.94 -8.08
CA MET A 163 -9.17 -11.76 -7.19
C MET A 163 -10.37 -11.78 -6.24
N LYS A 164 -11.55 -12.11 -6.79
CA LYS A 164 -12.77 -12.14 -5.97
C LYS A 164 -12.66 -13.10 -4.79
N VAL A 165 -12.07 -14.28 -4.99
CA VAL A 165 -11.84 -15.23 -3.91
C VAL A 165 -10.98 -14.62 -2.81
N VAL A 166 -9.86 -14.00 -3.17
CA VAL A 166 -8.94 -13.41 -2.18
C VAL A 166 -9.58 -12.24 -1.44
N LEU A 167 -10.24 -11.35 -2.17
CA LEU A 167 -10.90 -10.17 -1.60
C LEU A 167 -12.06 -10.56 -0.65
N ASP A 168 -12.90 -11.52 -1.04
CA ASP A 168 -14.00 -12.00 -0.20
C ASP A 168 -13.46 -12.62 1.11
N GLU A 169 -12.40 -13.42 1.05
CA GLU A 169 -11.77 -14.03 2.22
C GLU A 169 -11.10 -12.97 3.11
N MET A 170 -10.36 -12.03 2.55
CA MET A 170 -9.78 -10.91 3.31
C MET A 170 -10.86 -10.12 4.04
N GLU A 171 -11.96 -9.76 3.35
CA GLU A 171 -13.07 -9.01 3.96
C GLU A 171 -13.72 -9.80 5.10
N ARG A 172 -13.98 -11.10 4.87
CA ARG A 172 -14.55 -12.00 5.86
C ARG A 172 -13.65 -12.14 7.11
N HIS A 173 -12.35 -12.30 6.92
CA HIS A 173 -11.40 -12.57 8.01
C HIS A 173 -11.10 -11.32 8.83
N PHE A 174 -10.80 -10.21 8.16
CA PHE A 174 -10.40 -8.97 8.84
C PHE A 174 -11.58 -8.07 9.22
N GLY A 175 -12.79 -8.36 8.73
CA GLY A 175 -13.99 -7.55 8.98
C GLY A 175 -13.92 -6.13 8.43
N LYS A 176 -13.03 -5.89 7.46
CA LYS A 176 -12.78 -4.60 6.81
C LYS A 176 -12.73 -4.78 5.31
N ARG A 177 -13.35 -3.85 4.58
CA ARG A 177 -13.32 -3.85 3.11
C ARG A 177 -11.89 -3.72 2.62
N PRO A 178 -11.34 -4.70 1.88
CA PRO A 178 -9.97 -4.63 1.36
C PRO A 178 -9.77 -3.47 0.38
N ILE A 179 -8.53 -2.99 0.29
CA ILE A 179 -8.09 -2.04 -0.71
C ILE A 179 -7.38 -2.80 -1.83
N ILE A 180 -7.63 -2.43 -3.07
CA ILE A 180 -6.91 -2.99 -4.22
C ILE A 180 -5.78 -2.04 -4.59
N TYR A 181 -4.51 -2.48 -4.44
CA TYR A 181 -3.37 -1.78 -5.03
C TYR A 181 -3.10 -2.29 -6.43
N THR A 182 -2.77 -1.39 -7.37
CA THR A 182 -2.47 -1.76 -8.75
C THR A 182 -1.60 -0.74 -9.48
N ASN A 183 -0.87 -1.23 -10.48
CA ASN A 183 -0.23 -0.39 -11.49
C ASN A 183 -1.11 -0.20 -12.74
N ILE A 184 -0.70 0.72 -13.62
CA ILE A 184 -1.49 1.09 -14.81
C ILE A 184 -1.62 -0.07 -15.82
N GLU A 185 -0.62 -0.92 -15.91
CA GLU A 185 -0.60 -2.04 -16.84
C GLU A 185 -1.68 -3.06 -16.47
N PHE A 186 -1.75 -3.45 -15.19
CA PHE A 186 -2.78 -4.34 -14.68
C PHE A 186 -4.16 -3.69 -14.72
N TYR A 187 -4.25 -2.42 -14.32
CA TYR A 187 -5.50 -1.67 -14.35
C TYR A 187 -6.13 -1.71 -15.74
N ASN A 188 -5.39 -1.33 -16.77
CA ASN A 188 -5.89 -1.30 -18.15
C ASN A 188 -6.27 -2.69 -18.68
N ALA A 189 -5.58 -3.73 -18.24
CA ALA A 189 -5.82 -5.09 -18.71
C ALA A 189 -7.01 -5.77 -18.02
N ILE A 190 -7.27 -5.45 -16.75
CA ILE A 190 -8.16 -6.23 -15.90
C ILE A 190 -9.25 -5.37 -15.21
N LEU A 191 -8.90 -4.19 -14.67
CA LEU A 191 -9.81 -3.43 -13.80
C LEU A 191 -10.58 -2.32 -14.52
N ALA A 192 -10.07 -1.84 -15.65
CA ALA A 192 -10.73 -0.79 -16.44
C ALA A 192 -12.14 -1.24 -16.88
N GLY A 193 -13.07 -0.28 -16.92
CA GLY A 193 -14.46 -0.58 -17.26
C GLY A 193 -15.32 -1.01 -16.05
N GLY A 194 -14.81 -0.85 -14.82
CA GLY A 194 -15.61 -0.94 -13.59
C GLY A 194 -15.52 -2.25 -12.82
N ALA A 195 -14.55 -3.11 -13.13
CA ALA A 195 -14.30 -4.29 -12.29
C ALA A 195 -13.93 -3.85 -10.86
N PHE A 196 -14.62 -4.42 -9.85
CA PHE A 196 -14.46 -4.08 -8.43
C PHE A 196 -14.60 -2.57 -8.13
N ALA A 197 -15.49 -1.86 -8.83
CA ALA A 197 -15.70 -0.42 -8.68
C ALA A 197 -16.14 -0.02 -7.25
N ASP A 198 -16.69 -0.94 -6.49
CA ASP A 198 -17.12 -0.79 -5.10
C ASP A 198 -16.00 -1.02 -4.06
N TYR A 199 -14.79 -1.41 -4.49
CA TYR A 199 -13.63 -1.51 -3.62
C TYR A 199 -12.81 -0.21 -3.68
N PRO A 200 -12.28 0.28 -2.55
CA PRO A 200 -11.30 1.36 -2.56
C PRO A 200 -10.05 0.93 -3.34
N ILE A 201 -9.45 1.88 -4.07
CA ILE A 201 -8.28 1.58 -4.88
C ILE A 201 -7.09 2.47 -4.50
N TRP A 202 -5.92 1.85 -4.46
CA TRP A 202 -4.61 2.49 -4.32
C TRP A 202 -3.85 2.31 -5.63
N VAL A 203 -3.56 3.41 -6.29
CA VAL A 203 -3.00 3.42 -7.65
C VAL A 203 -1.56 3.89 -7.68
N ARG A 204 -0.76 3.26 -8.53
CA ARG A 204 0.62 3.67 -8.78
C ARG A 204 0.70 4.58 -10.00
N SER A 205 1.18 5.82 -9.80
CA SER A 205 1.45 6.76 -10.89
C SER A 205 2.58 7.72 -10.50
N THR A 206 3.81 7.42 -10.92
CA THR A 206 5.01 8.16 -10.49
C THR A 206 5.39 9.34 -11.41
N LYS A 207 4.60 9.59 -12.47
CA LYS A 207 4.89 10.65 -13.45
C LYS A 207 3.72 11.60 -13.74
N HIS A 208 2.49 11.16 -13.45
CA HIS A 208 1.27 11.90 -13.76
C HIS A 208 0.27 11.77 -12.62
N ASN A 209 -0.60 12.75 -12.45
CA ASN A 209 -1.74 12.61 -11.56
C ASN A 209 -2.59 11.39 -11.99
N PRO A 210 -3.10 10.58 -11.06
CA PRO A 210 -3.91 9.40 -11.37
C PRO A 210 -5.12 9.70 -12.26
N ALA A 211 -5.74 10.86 -12.15
CA ALA A 211 -6.89 11.24 -12.99
C ALA A 211 -6.59 11.20 -14.49
N MET A 212 -5.31 11.32 -14.89
CA MET A 212 -4.89 11.17 -16.28
C MET A 212 -4.74 9.72 -16.74
N ARG A 213 -4.55 8.81 -15.81
CA ARG A 213 -4.20 7.41 -16.11
C ARG A 213 -5.33 6.44 -15.77
N TYR A 214 -6.10 6.75 -14.73
CA TYR A 214 -7.20 5.97 -14.17
C TYR A 214 -8.50 6.78 -14.28
N SER A 215 -8.76 7.35 -15.46
CA SER A 215 -9.77 8.40 -15.68
C SER A 215 -11.22 7.96 -15.52
N ASP A 216 -11.47 6.67 -15.46
CA ASP A 216 -12.80 6.07 -15.28
C ASP A 216 -13.07 5.65 -13.82
N ARG A 217 -12.18 6.00 -12.88
CA ARG A 217 -12.31 5.61 -11.48
C ARG A 217 -11.71 6.61 -10.51
N ASP A 218 -12.45 6.92 -9.46
CA ASP A 218 -11.92 7.64 -8.30
C ASP A 218 -10.96 6.73 -7.53
N TRP A 219 -9.88 7.32 -7.05
CA TRP A 219 -8.87 6.61 -6.26
C TRP A 219 -8.87 7.13 -4.81
N GLN A 220 -8.37 6.32 -3.88
CA GLN A 220 -8.31 6.69 -2.46
C GLN A 220 -6.88 6.88 -1.98
N PHE A 221 -5.94 6.11 -2.55
CA PHE A 221 -4.51 6.25 -2.28
C PHE A 221 -3.75 6.33 -3.59
N TRP A 222 -2.68 7.09 -3.57
CA TRP A 222 -1.81 7.27 -4.72
C TRP A 222 -0.35 7.11 -4.33
N GLN A 223 0.33 6.07 -4.86
CA GLN A 223 1.77 5.90 -4.81
C GLN A 223 2.38 6.75 -5.92
N TYR A 224 2.96 7.88 -5.51
CA TYR A 224 3.43 8.91 -6.44
C TYR A 224 4.94 8.90 -6.67
N GLN A 225 5.71 8.22 -5.83
CA GLN A 225 7.17 8.21 -5.90
C GLN A 225 7.70 6.86 -5.40
N ALA A 226 8.69 6.29 -6.10
CA ALA A 226 9.29 5.00 -5.77
C ALA A 226 10.74 5.13 -5.23
N ASP A 227 11.30 6.33 -5.24
CA ASP A 227 12.67 6.66 -4.86
C ASP A 227 12.71 7.76 -3.78
N GLY A 228 11.69 7.81 -2.94
CA GLY A 228 11.58 8.80 -1.87
C GLY A 228 12.61 8.58 -0.77
N ILE A 229 13.01 9.67 -0.11
CA ILE A 229 13.87 9.62 1.07
C ILE A 229 13.05 10.04 2.30
N VAL A 230 13.07 9.21 3.33
CA VAL A 230 12.36 9.44 4.60
C VAL A 230 13.32 9.23 5.76
N PRO A 231 13.44 10.18 6.70
CA PRO A 231 14.24 9.99 7.91
C PRO A 231 13.84 8.70 8.67
N GLY A 232 14.83 7.91 9.02
CA GLY A 232 14.62 6.61 9.67
C GLY A 232 14.65 5.41 8.73
N ILE A 233 14.76 5.63 7.41
CA ILE A 233 14.92 4.59 6.41
C ILE A 233 16.23 4.83 5.64
N ASP A 234 17.07 3.81 5.57
CA ASP A 234 18.28 3.83 4.78
C ASP A 234 17.95 3.46 3.32
N GLY A 235 18.06 4.45 2.41
CA GLY A 235 17.75 4.25 0.99
C GLY A 235 16.38 4.71 0.58
N GLU A 236 15.93 4.21 -0.55
CA GLU A 236 14.69 4.62 -1.21
C GLU A 236 13.46 3.94 -0.60
N VAL A 237 12.36 4.68 -0.57
CA VAL A 237 11.06 4.19 -0.10
C VAL A 237 9.92 4.76 -0.93
N ASP A 238 8.92 3.96 -1.17
CA ASP A 238 7.69 4.36 -1.84
C ASP A 238 6.91 5.38 -1.01
N ARG A 239 6.51 6.48 -1.67
CA ARG A 239 5.75 7.58 -1.06
C ARG A 239 4.33 7.61 -1.59
N ASN A 240 3.41 7.82 -0.66
CA ASN A 240 1.98 7.77 -0.91
C ASN A 240 1.26 9.02 -0.39
N VAL A 241 0.10 9.32 -0.98
CA VAL A 241 -0.86 10.26 -0.42
C VAL A 241 -2.24 9.63 -0.34
N PHE A 242 -3.03 10.09 0.62
CA PHE A 242 -4.45 9.82 0.71
C PHE A 242 -5.23 10.95 0.00
N ASP A 243 -6.24 10.61 -0.79
CA ASP A 243 -7.13 11.58 -1.46
C ASP A 243 -8.15 12.13 -0.47
N GLY A 244 -7.74 13.16 0.25
CA GLY A 244 -8.61 13.81 1.21
C GLY A 244 -7.88 14.72 2.19
N ASP A 245 -8.68 15.47 2.93
CA ASP A 245 -8.22 16.35 4.00
C ASP A 245 -8.09 15.60 5.35
N GLN A 246 -7.67 16.33 6.40
CA GLN A 246 -7.52 15.77 7.76
C GLN A 246 -8.84 15.25 8.35
N LYS A 247 -9.98 15.79 7.96
CA LYS A 247 -11.29 15.35 8.44
C LYS A 247 -11.69 14.05 7.74
N GLN A 248 -11.47 13.97 6.43
CA GLN A 248 -11.73 12.77 5.64
C GLN A 248 -10.80 11.63 6.07
N TRP A 249 -9.52 11.93 6.36
CA TRP A 249 -8.59 10.95 6.92
C TRP A 249 -9.08 10.37 8.24
N ARG A 250 -9.52 11.22 9.18
CA ARG A 250 -10.09 10.73 10.45
C ARG A 250 -11.32 9.88 10.20
N ALA A 251 -12.24 10.31 9.34
CA ALA A 251 -13.41 9.51 9.00
C ALA A 251 -13.05 8.15 8.38
N PHE A 252 -11.98 8.10 7.57
CA PHE A 252 -11.46 6.84 7.03
C PHE A 252 -10.93 5.94 8.15
N LEU A 253 -10.16 6.47 9.09
CA LEU A 253 -9.68 5.71 10.24
C LEU A 253 -10.83 5.20 11.12
N ASP A 254 -11.83 6.04 11.36
CA ASP A 254 -13.03 5.67 12.14
C ASP A 254 -13.86 4.62 11.40
N GLY A 255 -13.99 4.70 10.08
CA GLY A 255 -14.69 3.72 9.24
C GLY A 255 -13.91 2.41 9.08
N ALA A 256 -12.57 2.48 9.06
CA ALA A 256 -11.73 1.30 9.07
C ALA A 256 -11.74 0.57 10.43
N ASN A 257 -12.10 1.29 11.49
CA ASN A 257 -12.21 0.78 12.86
C ASN A 257 -13.66 0.87 13.36
N PRO A 258 -14.59 0.04 12.84
CA PRO A 258 -15.98 0.10 13.26
C PRO A 258 -16.09 -0.15 14.78
N THR A 259 -16.87 0.69 15.45
CA THR A 259 -17.15 0.49 16.86
C THR A 259 -18.03 -0.75 17.05
N ALA A 260 -18.07 -1.32 18.23
CA ALA A 260 -18.93 -2.46 18.55
C ALA A 260 -20.43 -2.16 18.24
N GLN A 261 -20.83 -0.89 18.21
CA GLN A 261 -22.17 -0.45 17.84
C GLN A 261 -22.41 -0.52 16.33
N ASP A 262 -21.38 -0.23 15.51
CA ASP A 262 -21.49 -0.29 14.03
C ASP A 262 -21.59 -1.74 13.56
N VAL A 263 -20.90 -2.65 14.23
CA VAL A 263 -20.96 -4.10 13.96
C VAL A 263 -22.35 -4.66 14.30
N ALA A 264 -22.99 -4.16 15.36
CA ALA A 264 -24.33 -4.61 15.77
C ALA A 264 -25.44 -4.14 14.81
N THR A 265 -25.21 -3.10 14.01
CA THR A 265 -26.19 -2.54 13.05
C THR A 265 -25.95 -2.98 11.61
N SER A 266 -24.82 -3.60 11.29
CA SER A 266 -24.59 -4.21 9.99
C SER A 266 -25.52 -5.42 9.80
N PRO A 267 -26.29 -5.52 8.70
CA PRO A 267 -27.06 -6.72 8.41
C PRO A 267 -26.09 -7.90 8.28
N ALA A 268 -26.38 -8.98 9.03
CA ALA A 268 -25.61 -10.20 8.93
C ALA A 268 -25.53 -10.65 7.46
N PRO A 269 -24.36 -11.14 6.99
CA PRO A 269 -24.25 -11.67 5.64
C PRO A 269 -25.34 -12.71 5.44
N ALA A 270 -26.10 -12.59 4.33
CA ALA A 270 -27.19 -13.49 4.01
C ALA A 270 -26.63 -14.92 3.97
N GLN A 271 -27.04 -15.72 4.91
CA GLN A 271 -26.73 -17.15 4.89
C GLN A 271 -27.27 -17.75 3.58
N PRO A 272 -26.49 -18.56 2.84
CA PRO A 272 -27.02 -19.26 1.69
C PRO A 272 -28.23 -20.10 2.17
N SER A 273 -29.41 -19.84 1.60
CA SER A 273 -30.60 -20.56 1.92
C SER A 273 -30.43 -22.03 1.59
N THR A 274 -30.17 -22.85 2.59
CA THR A 274 -30.24 -24.31 2.52
C THR A 274 -31.73 -24.72 2.45
N GLN A 275 -32.36 -24.42 1.34
CA GLN A 275 -33.67 -24.99 0.98
C GLN A 275 -33.65 -25.44 -0.49
N ALA A 276 -32.78 -26.40 -0.79
CA ALA A 276 -33.06 -27.35 -1.84
C ALA A 276 -33.83 -28.49 -1.15
N ALA A 277 -35.12 -28.33 -1.07
CA ALA A 277 -36.04 -29.39 -0.63
C ALA A 277 -35.83 -30.61 -1.55
N LEU A 278 -35.37 -31.70 -0.95
CA LEU A 278 -35.40 -33.02 -1.57
C LEU A 278 -36.87 -33.34 -1.88
N SER A 279 -37.27 -33.22 -3.13
CA SER A 279 -38.52 -33.81 -3.63
C SER A 279 -38.36 -35.34 -3.59
N PRO A 280 -39.33 -36.09 -3.01
CA PRO A 280 -39.23 -37.54 -3.00
C PRO A 280 -39.35 -38.10 -4.44
N PRO A 281 -38.69 -39.21 -4.75
CA PRO A 281 -38.75 -39.81 -6.08
C PRO A 281 -40.16 -40.32 -6.39
N GLN A 282 -40.67 -39.95 -7.57
CA GLN A 282 -41.93 -40.45 -8.12
C GLN A 282 -41.82 -41.94 -8.44
N PRO A 283 -42.85 -42.78 -8.18
CA PRO A 283 -42.83 -44.20 -8.51
C PRO A 283 -42.86 -44.41 -10.03
N ILE A 284 -41.99 -45.28 -10.49
CA ILE A 284 -41.89 -45.69 -11.90
C ILE A 284 -43.14 -46.51 -12.25
N GLY A 285 -43.97 -45.97 -13.15
CA GLY A 285 -45.11 -46.67 -13.70
C GLY A 285 -44.71 -47.93 -14.47
N SER A 286 -45.35 -49.05 -14.14
CA SER A 286 -45.20 -50.35 -14.79
C SER A 286 -45.54 -50.28 -16.27
N ALA A 287 -44.59 -50.70 -17.11
CA ALA A 287 -44.79 -50.85 -18.53
C ALA A 287 -45.72 -52.06 -18.81
N ASN A 288 -46.78 -51.77 -19.51
CA ASN A 288 -47.74 -52.75 -20.01
C ASN A 288 -47.13 -53.51 -21.19
N GLN A 289 -46.97 -54.83 -21.04
CA GLN A 289 -46.58 -55.73 -22.13
C GLN A 289 -47.83 -55.97 -23.00
N THR A 290 -47.76 -55.57 -24.26
CA THR A 290 -48.62 -56.06 -25.33
C THR A 290 -47.81 -56.97 -26.22
N THR A 291 -48.16 -58.27 -26.20
CA THR A 291 -47.69 -59.28 -27.12
C THR A 291 -48.41 -59.14 -28.48
N PRO A 292 -47.75 -59.46 -29.62
CA PRO A 292 -48.35 -59.44 -30.94
C PRO A 292 -48.97 -60.82 -31.27
N ASN A 293 -50.04 -60.73 -32.01
CA ASN A 293 -50.56 -61.82 -32.84
C ASN A 293 -50.02 -61.62 -34.27
#